data_c28f92efcd62f9ee530bfcd6c8fbc7d1
#
_entry.id   c28f92efcd62f9ee530bfcd6c8fbc7d1
#
_cell.length_a   1.000
_cell.length_b   1.000
_cell.length_c   1.000
_cell.angle_alpha   90.00
_cell.angle_beta   90.00
_cell.angle_gamma   90.00
#
_symmetry.space_group_name_H-M   'P 1'
#
loop_
_entity.id
_entity.type
_entity.pdbx_description
1 polymer ?
#
loop_
_entity_poly.entity_id
_entity_poly.type
_entity_poly.pdbx_seq_one_letter_code
_entity_poly.pdbx_strand_id
1 'polypeptide(L)'
;LEIAAAGRHHLLLVGTPGSGKSMLAARLPGLLPPLTAAEALETSMIQSLAGMLTEGGISRQPPFREPHHTASMAAIVGGGKGAKPGEISLAHNGVLFLDELPEFPRAVLETLRQPIENAEVMVARANAHVRYPCRFLLVAAANPCRCGHLSDPSRACSRAPVCGEDYLGRISGPLLDRFDLRVEVPPVAFTDLELPASGDTSARVAARVAQARALQADRFGPGTAARANADLTGDALDLWARPDADGQALLARVAERMGLSARGYHRVLRVARTIADLAGSERVLRPHLAEAIGYRLSPGLIKSG
;
A
#
# COMPACT_ATOMS: atom_id res chain seq x y z
N LEU A 1 7.85 4.09 3.80
CA LEU A 1 6.62 4.78 4.21
C LEU A 1 6.42 6.08 3.44
N GLU A 2 7.44 6.92 3.31
CA GLU A 2 7.38 8.22 2.64
C GLU A 2 6.88 8.11 1.19
N ILE A 3 7.48 7.23 0.39
CA ILE A 3 7.07 6.97 -1.00
C ILE A 3 5.62 6.45 -1.05
N ALA A 4 5.24 5.53 -0.14
CA ALA A 4 3.89 5.01 -0.05
C ALA A 4 2.86 6.12 0.22
N ALA A 5 3.15 7.02 1.17
CA ALA A 5 2.30 8.15 1.52
C ALA A 5 2.24 9.21 0.40
N ALA A 6 3.41 9.55 -0.18
CA ALA A 6 3.50 10.58 -1.22
C ALA A 6 2.77 10.17 -2.51
N GLY A 7 2.88 8.92 -2.95
CA GLY A 7 2.29 8.44 -4.19
C GLY A 7 1.01 7.61 -4.02
N ARG A 8 0.55 7.31 -2.81
CA ARG A 8 -0.52 6.34 -2.50
C ARG A 8 -0.20 4.93 -3.00
N HIS A 9 1.07 4.53 -2.92
CA HIS A 9 1.53 3.22 -3.37
C HIS A 9 1.27 2.15 -2.32
N HIS A 10 0.63 1.06 -2.72
CA HIS A 10 0.36 -0.09 -1.86
C HIS A 10 1.66 -0.73 -1.40
N LEU A 11 1.75 -1.01 -0.09
CA LEU A 11 2.97 -1.40 0.59
C LEU A 11 2.83 -2.77 1.27
N LEU A 12 3.76 -3.67 0.99
CA LEU A 12 3.92 -4.94 1.71
C LEU A 12 5.21 -4.90 2.52
N LEU A 13 5.09 -5.06 3.82
CA LEU A 13 6.20 -5.18 4.77
C LEU A 13 6.42 -6.66 5.11
N VAL A 14 7.63 -7.15 4.92
CA VAL A 14 7.99 -8.53 5.30
C VAL A 14 9.15 -8.50 6.27
N GLY A 15 9.03 -9.20 7.39
CA GLY A 15 10.10 -9.22 8.39
C GLY A 15 9.76 -10.13 9.57
N THR A 16 10.75 -10.42 10.38
CA THR A 16 10.59 -11.29 11.56
C THR A 16 9.57 -10.71 12.55
N PRO A 17 8.96 -11.54 13.41
CA PRO A 17 8.16 -11.05 14.54
C PRO A 17 8.96 -10.02 15.37
N GLY A 18 8.33 -8.93 15.78
CA GLY A 18 8.99 -7.89 16.57
C GLY A 18 9.86 -6.90 15.77
N SER A 19 9.96 -7.00 14.45
CA SER A 19 10.73 -6.04 13.63
C SER A 19 10.07 -4.65 13.48
N GLY A 20 8.90 -4.41 14.10
CA GLY A 20 8.26 -3.08 14.10
C GLY A 20 7.33 -2.80 12.91
N LYS A 21 6.95 -3.80 12.12
CA LYS A 21 6.08 -3.64 10.92
C LYS A 21 4.77 -2.93 11.23
N SER A 22 4.04 -3.38 12.24
CA SER A 22 2.73 -2.81 12.65
C SER A 22 2.91 -1.39 13.19
N MET A 23 4.00 -1.12 13.95
CA MET A 23 4.35 0.20 14.43
C MET A 23 4.65 1.17 13.27
N LEU A 24 5.32 0.70 12.22
CA LEU A 24 5.57 1.49 11.01
C LEU A 24 4.25 1.79 10.28
N ALA A 25 3.37 0.79 10.11
CA ALA A 25 2.07 0.97 9.46
C ALA A 25 1.19 1.98 10.21
N ALA A 26 1.14 1.92 11.53
CA ALA A 26 0.37 2.85 12.38
C ALA A 26 0.82 4.32 12.29
N ARG A 27 2.03 4.60 11.77
CA ARG A 27 2.51 5.97 11.54
C ARG A 27 2.00 6.59 10.24
N LEU A 28 1.55 5.78 9.28
CA LEU A 28 1.15 6.26 7.95
C LEU A 28 0.05 7.32 7.95
N PRO A 29 -1.03 7.22 8.76
CA PRO A 29 -2.04 8.27 8.79
C PRO A 29 -1.49 9.66 9.13
N GLY A 30 -0.48 9.71 10.00
CA GLY A 30 0.21 10.96 10.37
C GLY A 30 1.17 11.49 9.30
N LEU A 31 1.47 10.70 8.27
CA LEU A 31 2.28 11.14 7.12
C LEU A 31 1.42 11.61 5.94
N LEU A 32 0.15 11.21 5.90
CA LEU A 32 -0.78 11.62 4.85
C LEU A 32 -1.23 13.07 5.07
N PRO A 33 -1.44 13.85 4.00
CA PRO A 33 -2.04 15.17 4.14
C PRO A 33 -3.46 15.07 4.69
N PRO A 34 -3.94 16.11 5.39
CA PRO A 34 -5.33 16.18 5.82
C PRO A 34 -6.29 16.04 4.62
N LEU A 35 -7.43 15.39 4.85
CA LEU A 35 -8.47 15.26 3.82
C LEU A 35 -8.95 16.64 3.35
N THR A 36 -9.18 16.77 2.06
CA THR A 36 -9.91 17.91 1.50
C THR A 36 -11.34 17.94 2.06
N ALA A 37 -12.05 19.05 1.92
CA ALA A 37 -13.43 19.14 2.39
C ALA A 37 -14.34 18.08 1.72
N ALA A 38 -14.16 17.82 0.43
CA ALA A 38 -14.90 16.81 -0.30
C ALA A 38 -14.59 15.40 0.21
N GLU A 39 -13.31 15.05 0.38
CA GLU A 39 -12.90 13.74 0.91
C GLU A 39 -13.38 13.51 2.35
N ALA A 40 -13.32 14.55 3.19
CA ALA A 40 -13.81 14.49 4.55
C ALA A 40 -15.32 14.24 4.60
N LEU A 41 -16.08 14.88 3.71
CA LEU A 41 -17.53 14.66 3.58
C LEU A 41 -17.83 13.22 3.13
N GLU A 42 -17.19 12.74 2.04
CA GLU A 42 -17.35 11.36 1.54
C GLU A 42 -17.07 10.34 2.66
N THR A 43 -15.96 10.51 3.39
CA THR A 43 -15.56 9.63 4.49
C THR A 43 -16.57 9.65 5.63
N SER A 44 -17.04 10.85 6.03
CA SER A 44 -18.04 11.01 7.10
C SER A 44 -19.40 10.40 6.74
N MET A 45 -19.81 10.48 5.48
CA MET A 45 -21.02 9.80 5.00
C MET A 45 -20.94 8.28 5.18
N ILE A 46 -19.82 7.67 4.84
CA ILE A 46 -19.60 6.21 5.02
C ILE A 46 -19.63 5.86 6.52
N GLN A 47 -18.95 6.66 7.36
CA GLN A 47 -18.93 6.46 8.81
C GLN A 47 -20.33 6.59 9.42
N SER A 48 -21.13 7.54 8.94
CA SER A 48 -22.52 7.72 9.36
C SER A 48 -23.37 6.48 9.03
N LEU A 49 -23.26 5.94 7.82
CA LEU A 49 -23.97 4.73 7.41
C LEU A 49 -23.55 3.48 8.23
N ALA A 50 -22.34 3.46 8.74
CA ALA A 50 -21.86 2.43 9.65
C ALA A 50 -22.32 2.67 11.11
N GLY A 51 -22.86 3.84 11.44
CA GLY A 51 -23.19 4.25 12.82
C GLY A 51 -21.95 4.61 13.64
N MET A 52 -20.87 5.05 12.99
CA MET A 52 -19.57 5.36 13.61
C MET A 52 -19.26 6.86 13.62
N LEU A 53 -20.20 7.70 13.23
CA LEU A 53 -20.00 9.15 13.27
C LEU A 53 -19.90 9.60 14.73
N THR A 54 -18.79 10.24 15.08
CA THR A 54 -18.59 10.79 16.42
C THR A 54 -19.25 12.16 16.54
N GLU A 55 -19.64 12.55 17.76
CA GLU A 55 -20.28 13.86 18.04
C GLU A 55 -19.41 15.07 17.68
N GLY A 56 -18.12 14.88 17.39
CA GLY A 56 -17.16 15.94 17.02
C GLY A 56 -17.28 16.49 15.59
N GLY A 57 -18.21 15.99 14.77
CA GLY A 57 -18.41 16.46 13.40
C GLY A 57 -17.49 15.80 12.35
N ILE A 58 -17.26 16.49 11.23
CA ILE A 58 -16.49 15.98 10.09
C ILE A 58 -14.99 16.05 10.36
N SER A 59 -14.35 14.88 10.46
CA SER A 59 -12.91 14.79 10.65
C SER A 59 -12.15 14.94 9.32
N ARG A 60 -11.04 15.66 9.34
CA ARG A 60 -10.09 15.76 8.22
C ARG A 60 -8.91 14.79 8.35
N GLN A 61 -8.90 13.94 9.35
CA GLN A 61 -7.85 12.94 9.51
C GLN A 61 -8.15 11.72 8.61
N PRO A 62 -7.18 11.23 7.82
CA PRO A 62 -7.32 10.00 7.08
C PRO A 62 -7.62 8.82 8.02
N PRO A 63 -8.67 8.02 7.77
CA PRO A 63 -9.00 6.88 8.60
C PRO A 63 -7.89 5.80 8.54
N PHE A 64 -7.70 5.10 9.65
CA PHE A 64 -6.86 3.91 9.75
C PHE A 64 -7.72 2.73 10.18
N ARG A 65 -7.78 1.71 9.33
CA ARG A 65 -8.56 0.50 9.60
C ARG A 65 -7.64 -0.70 9.63
N GLU A 66 -7.73 -1.45 10.73
CA GLU A 66 -6.89 -2.61 11.00
C GLU A 66 -7.78 -3.80 11.42
N PRO A 67 -8.47 -4.44 10.45
CA PRO A 67 -9.26 -5.62 10.79
C PRO A 67 -8.37 -6.80 11.17
N HIS A 68 -8.78 -7.52 12.21
CA HIS A 68 -8.11 -8.76 12.60
C HIS A 68 -8.27 -9.82 11.50
N HIS A 69 -7.29 -10.70 11.32
CA HIS A 69 -7.31 -11.73 10.26
C HIS A 69 -8.46 -12.74 10.40
N THR A 70 -9.09 -12.86 11.58
CA THR A 70 -10.30 -13.69 11.81
C THR A 70 -11.60 -12.97 11.43
N ALA A 71 -11.54 -11.71 10.97
CA ALA A 71 -12.73 -10.97 10.59
C ALA A 71 -13.51 -11.68 9.48
N SER A 72 -14.83 -11.69 9.60
CA SER A 72 -15.69 -12.32 8.61
C SER A 72 -15.67 -11.55 7.27
N MET A 73 -16.00 -12.23 6.17
CA MET A 73 -16.18 -11.61 4.86
C MET A 73 -17.13 -10.39 4.93
N ALA A 74 -18.22 -10.51 5.68
CA ALA A 74 -19.18 -9.42 5.85
C ALA A 74 -18.62 -8.23 6.63
N ALA A 75 -17.70 -8.45 7.56
CA ALA A 75 -17.00 -7.37 8.25
C ALA A 75 -16.04 -6.64 7.31
N ILE A 76 -15.32 -7.37 6.46
CA ILE A 76 -14.33 -6.79 5.54
C ILE A 76 -15.00 -6.06 4.37
N VAL A 77 -15.90 -6.73 3.64
CA VAL A 77 -16.52 -6.20 2.42
C VAL A 77 -17.73 -5.33 2.72
N GLY A 78 -18.45 -5.67 3.77
CA GLY A 78 -19.73 -5.08 4.09
C GLY A 78 -20.89 -6.08 3.91
N GLY A 79 -22.04 -5.73 4.45
CA GLY A 79 -23.22 -6.59 4.36
C GLY A 79 -24.13 -6.52 5.56
N GLY A 80 -24.75 -7.66 5.90
CA GLY A 80 -25.72 -7.73 6.99
C GLY A 80 -27.05 -7.06 6.66
N LYS A 81 -27.88 -6.80 7.70
CA LYS A 81 -29.14 -6.12 7.57
C LYS A 81 -28.89 -4.65 7.17
N GLY A 82 -29.43 -4.22 6.01
CA GLY A 82 -29.24 -2.86 5.50
C GLY A 82 -27.98 -2.63 4.67
N ALA A 83 -27.30 -3.72 4.21
CA ALA A 83 -26.10 -3.63 3.34
C ALA A 83 -25.03 -2.63 3.83
N LYS A 84 -24.72 -2.65 5.13
CA LYS A 84 -23.78 -1.71 5.77
C LYS A 84 -22.38 -1.80 5.15
N PRO A 85 -21.62 -0.67 5.13
CA PRO A 85 -20.24 -0.66 4.68
C PRO A 85 -19.34 -1.52 5.60
N GLY A 86 -18.35 -2.20 5.01
CA GLY A 86 -17.32 -2.95 5.73
C GLY A 86 -16.02 -2.18 5.87
N GLU A 87 -14.99 -2.82 6.41
CA GLU A 87 -13.67 -2.23 6.68
C GLU A 87 -13.02 -1.62 5.43
N ILE A 88 -13.22 -2.24 4.25
CA ILE A 88 -12.73 -1.72 2.96
C ILE A 88 -13.30 -0.33 2.68
N SER A 89 -14.62 -0.14 2.91
CA SER A 89 -15.27 1.16 2.70
C SER A 89 -14.93 2.14 3.81
N LEU A 90 -14.83 1.68 5.06
CA LEU A 90 -14.44 2.50 6.21
C LEU A 90 -13.01 3.04 6.12
N ALA A 91 -12.14 2.37 5.34
CA ALA A 91 -10.79 2.83 5.04
C ALA A 91 -10.73 3.88 3.91
N HIS A 92 -11.88 4.27 3.34
CA HIS A 92 -11.94 5.22 2.23
C HIS A 92 -11.17 6.52 2.54
N ASN A 93 -10.35 6.98 1.60
CA ASN A 93 -9.44 8.13 1.71
C ASN A 93 -8.36 8.00 2.81
N GLY A 94 -8.16 6.79 3.36
CA GLY A 94 -7.22 6.51 4.42
C GLY A 94 -6.37 5.28 4.16
N VAL A 95 -6.11 4.52 5.20
CA VAL A 95 -5.24 3.33 5.20
C VAL A 95 -6.04 2.10 5.63
N LEU A 96 -5.96 1.04 4.82
CA LEU A 96 -6.36 -0.31 5.22
C LEU A 96 -5.09 -1.09 5.53
N PHE A 97 -4.89 -1.44 6.80
CA PHE A 97 -3.76 -2.23 7.25
C PHE A 97 -4.19 -3.67 7.53
N LEU A 98 -3.49 -4.62 6.91
CA LEU A 98 -3.71 -6.06 7.11
C LEU A 98 -2.47 -6.67 7.71
N ASP A 99 -2.46 -6.82 9.02
CA ASP A 99 -1.37 -7.52 9.70
C ASP A 99 -1.51 -9.04 9.51
N GLU A 100 -0.38 -9.74 9.50
CA GLU A 100 -0.33 -11.19 9.25
C GLU A 100 -1.11 -11.60 7.98
N LEU A 101 -0.88 -10.89 6.86
CA LEU A 101 -1.61 -11.06 5.61
C LEU A 101 -1.85 -12.53 5.19
N PRO A 102 -0.88 -13.47 5.31
CA PRO A 102 -1.11 -14.87 4.94
C PRO A 102 -2.08 -15.63 5.87
N GLU A 103 -2.42 -15.09 7.04
CA GLU A 103 -3.38 -15.73 7.97
C GLU A 103 -4.85 -15.40 7.64
N PHE A 104 -5.10 -14.39 6.81
CA PHE A 104 -6.44 -14.12 6.32
C PHE A 104 -6.97 -15.26 5.45
N PRO A 105 -8.26 -15.60 5.54
CA PRO A 105 -8.87 -16.56 4.64
C PRO A 105 -8.67 -16.16 3.17
N ARG A 106 -8.27 -17.11 2.33
CA ARG A 106 -7.99 -16.84 0.91
C ARG A 106 -9.17 -16.17 0.20
N ALA A 107 -10.40 -16.56 0.53
CA ALA A 107 -11.60 -15.94 -0.02
C ALA A 107 -11.68 -14.43 0.30
N VAL A 108 -11.28 -14.02 1.50
CA VAL A 108 -11.22 -12.60 1.91
C VAL A 108 -10.16 -11.85 1.09
N LEU A 109 -8.96 -12.43 0.96
CA LEU A 109 -7.88 -11.80 0.18
C LEU A 109 -8.24 -11.61 -1.29
N GLU A 110 -8.92 -12.58 -1.91
CA GLU A 110 -9.35 -12.49 -3.30
C GLU A 110 -10.39 -11.37 -3.53
N THR A 111 -11.24 -11.07 -2.54
CA THR A 111 -12.21 -9.97 -2.66
C THR A 111 -11.59 -8.59 -2.68
N LEU A 112 -10.35 -8.42 -2.18
CA LEU A 112 -9.64 -7.13 -2.20
C LEU A 112 -9.21 -6.71 -3.62
N ARG A 113 -9.12 -7.66 -4.56
CA ARG A 113 -8.58 -7.41 -5.90
C ARG A 113 -9.36 -6.37 -6.67
N GLN A 114 -10.68 -6.43 -6.63
CA GLN A 114 -11.56 -5.51 -7.35
C GLN A 114 -11.58 -4.11 -6.69
N PRO A 115 -11.76 -3.97 -5.36
CA PRO A 115 -11.66 -2.70 -4.66
C PRO A 115 -10.35 -1.93 -4.90
N ILE A 116 -9.23 -2.64 -4.93
CA ILE A 116 -7.91 -2.04 -5.20
C ILE A 116 -7.82 -1.45 -6.62
N GLU A 117 -8.45 -2.09 -7.61
CA GLU A 117 -8.41 -1.62 -9.01
C GLU A 117 -9.46 -0.53 -9.30
N ASN A 118 -10.67 -0.73 -8.80
CA ASN A 118 -11.82 0.10 -9.17
C ASN A 118 -12.11 1.22 -8.17
N ALA A 119 -11.46 1.21 -6.99
CA ALA A 119 -11.74 2.11 -5.88
C ALA A 119 -13.22 2.10 -5.42
N GLU A 120 -13.93 1.01 -5.72
CA GLU A 120 -15.33 0.79 -5.35
C GLU A 120 -15.54 -0.66 -4.91
N VAL A 121 -16.45 -0.85 -3.96
CA VAL A 121 -16.92 -2.17 -3.55
C VAL A 121 -18.43 -2.26 -3.66
N MET A 122 -18.92 -3.34 -4.23
CA MET A 122 -20.36 -3.60 -4.34
C MET A 122 -20.80 -4.56 -3.24
N VAL A 123 -21.73 -4.10 -2.43
CA VAL A 123 -22.41 -4.92 -1.42
C VAL A 123 -23.79 -5.31 -1.97
N ALA A 124 -23.90 -6.56 -2.42
CA ALA A 124 -25.14 -7.12 -2.97
C ALA A 124 -25.87 -7.94 -1.92
N ARG A 125 -27.18 -7.69 -1.75
CA ARG A 125 -28.12 -8.46 -0.91
C ARG A 125 -29.43 -8.61 -1.65
N ALA A 126 -30.28 -9.53 -1.18
CA ALA A 126 -31.54 -9.84 -1.86
C ALA A 126 -32.38 -8.60 -2.21
N ASN A 127 -32.37 -7.56 -1.35
CA ASN A 127 -33.17 -6.37 -1.50
C ASN A 127 -32.37 -5.06 -1.67
N ALA A 128 -31.04 -5.12 -1.81
CA ALA A 128 -30.21 -3.93 -1.95
C ALA A 128 -28.90 -4.22 -2.66
N HIS A 129 -28.58 -3.39 -3.65
CA HIS A 129 -27.27 -3.33 -4.29
C HIS A 129 -26.70 -1.95 -4.03
N VAL A 130 -25.72 -1.86 -3.13
CA VAL A 130 -25.10 -0.58 -2.73
C VAL A 130 -23.65 -0.58 -3.17
N ARG A 131 -23.23 0.48 -3.86
CA ARG A 131 -21.82 0.76 -4.15
C ARG A 131 -21.27 1.69 -3.10
N TYR A 132 -20.16 1.29 -2.52
CA TYR A 132 -19.40 2.15 -1.62
C TYR A 132 -18.05 2.51 -2.26
N PRO A 133 -17.63 3.77 -2.20
CA PRO A 133 -16.29 4.14 -2.57
C PRO A 133 -15.30 3.54 -1.56
N CYS A 134 -14.12 3.14 -2.04
CA CYS A 134 -13.11 2.49 -1.21
C CYS A 134 -11.69 2.79 -1.70
N ARG A 135 -11.40 4.06 -1.94
CA ARG A 135 -10.07 4.53 -2.33
C ARG A 135 -9.14 4.57 -1.10
N PHE A 136 -8.48 3.49 -0.79
CA PHE A 136 -7.57 3.36 0.35
C PHE A 136 -6.13 3.07 -0.08
N LEU A 137 -5.19 3.41 0.79
CA LEU A 137 -3.82 2.92 0.72
C LEU A 137 -3.77 1.55 1.42
N LEU A 138 -3.54 0.47 0.64
CA LEU A 138 -3.36 -0.85 1.21
C LEU A 138 -1.95 -0.98 1.77
N VAL A 139 -1.86 -1.29 3.04
CA VAL A 139 -0.63 -1.69 3.71
C VAL A 139 -0.82 -3.08 4.27
N ALA A 140 0.13 -3.95 4.07
CA ALA A 140 0.09 -5.28 4.63
C ALA A 140 1.41 -5.64 5.29
N ALA A 141 1.35 -6.47 6.31
CA ALA A 141 2.52 -7.06 6.95
C ALA A 141 2.47 -8.58 6.88
N ALA A 142 3.64 -9.19 6.71
CA ALA A 142 3.79 -10.64 6.74
C ALA A 142 5.09 -11.02 7.44
N ASN A 143 5.11 -12.19 8.05
CA ASN A 143 6.35 -12.83 8.48
C ASN A 143 6.98 -13.57 7.29
N PRO A 144 8.29 -13.84 7.28
CA PRO A 144 8.95 -14.55 6.17
C PRO A 144 8.52 -16.02 6.08
N CYS A 145 8.00 -16.59 7.18
CA CYS A 145 7.41 -17.92 7.29
C CYS A 145 6.49 -17.95 8.51
N ARG A 146 5.75 -19.04 8.68
CA ARG A 146 4.82 -19.20 9.82
C ARG A 146 5.51 -19.17 11.18
N CYS A 147 6.74 -19.68 11.30
CA CYS A 147 7.54 -19.60 12.54
C CYS A 147 8.24 -18.24 12.70
N GLY A 148 8.34 -17.43 11.64
CA GLY A 148 8.94 -16.10 11.68
C GLY A 148 10.46 -16.05 11.55
N HIS A 149 11.16 -17.19 11.55
CA HIS A 149 12.62 -17.27 11.70
C HIS A 149 13.37 -17.76 10.45
N LEU A 150 12.75 -17.65 9.25
CA LEU A 150 13.36 -18.14 8.00
C LEU A 150 14.74 -17.51 7.71
N SER A 151 14.90 -16.25 8.07
CA SER A 151 16.16 -15.49 7.87
C SER A 151 17.20 -15.70 8.98
N ASP A 152 16.88 -16.45 10.03
CA ASP A 152 17.79 -16.74 11.14
C ASP A 152 18.13 -18.24 11.13
N PRO A 153 19.33 -18.63 10.63
CA PRO A 153 19.72 -20.03 10.54
C PRO A 153 19.71 -20.77 11.88
N SER A 154 19.91 -20.05 13.00
CA SER A 154 19.95 -20.63 14.35
C SER A 154 18.55 -20.97 14.90
N ARG A 155 17.49 -20.35 14.36
CA ARG A 155 16.10 -20.50 14.79
C ARG A 155 15.19 -21.02 13.67
N ALA A 156 15.69 -21.17 12.47
CA ALA A 156 14.94 -21.67 11.33
C ALA A 156 14.34 -23.05 11.64
N CYS A 157 13.09 -23.25 11.24
CA CYS A 157 12.46 -24.56 11.40
C CYS A 157 13.08 -25.59 10.42
N SER A 158 12.93 -26.88 10.75
CA SER A 158 13.45 -28.00 9.93
C SER A 158 12.92 -28.02 8.48
N ARG A 159 11.85 -27.27 8.19
CA ARG A 159 11.24 -27.17 6.84
C ARG A 159 11.74 -25.97 6.03
N ALA A 160 12.72 -25.22 6.52
CA ALA A 160 13.31 -24.12 5.75
C ALA A 160 14.05 -24.66 4.50
N PRO A 161 13.92 -23.98 3.32
CA PRO A 161 13.19 -22.77 3.01
C PRO A 161 11.70 -22.96 2.64
N VAL A 162 11.26 -24.21 2.45
CA VAL A 162 9.91 -24.57 1.97
C VAL A 162 8.78 -23.97 2.85
N CYS A 163 9.01 -23.84 4.16
CA CYS A 163 8.03 -23.24 5.06
C CYS A 163 7.71 -21.78 4.70
N GLY A 164 8.65 -21.03 4.14
CA GLY A 164 8.44 -19.67 3.67
C GLY A 164 7.60 -19.64 2.40
N GLU A 165 7.91 -20.54 1.46
CA GLU A 165 7.16 -20.67 0.21
C GLU A 165 5.70 -21.07 0.46
N ASP A 166 5.48 -22.07 1.32
CA ASP A 166 4.13 -22.50 1.73
C ASP A 166 3.34 -21.37 2.40
N TYR A 167 4.00 -20.57 3.23
CA TYR A 167 3.34 -19.50 3.98
C TYR A 167 2.99 -18.30 3.10
N LEU A 168 3.96 -17.76 2.38
CA LEU A 168 3.75 -16.64 1.47
C LEU A 168 2.93 -17.03 0.23
N GLY A 169 2.97 -18.30 -0.17
CA GLY A 169 2.18 -18.87 -1.24
C GLY A 169 0.66 -18.85 -1.01
N ARG A 170 0.20 -18.57 0.22
CA ARG A 170 -1.22 -18.33 0.52
C ARG A 170 -1.72 -17.02 -0.12
N ILE A 171 -0.80 -16.06 -0.34
CA ILE A 171 -1.11 -14.82 -1.05
C ILE A 171 -1.04 -15.13 -2.54
N SER A 172 -2.14 -14.91 -3.26
CA SER A 172 -2.15 -15.16 -4.70
C SER A 172 -1.20 -14.21 -5.44
N GLY A 173 -0.58 -14.72 -6.50
CA GLY A 173 0.27 -13.90 -7.38
C GLY A 173 -0.41 -12.61 -7.85
N PRO A 174 -1.68 -12.67 -8.32
CA PRO A 174 -2.44 -11.47 -8.69
C PRO A 174 -2.62 -10.45 -7.57
N LEU A 175 -2.74 -10.86 -6.30
CA LEU A 175 -2.80 -9.93 -5.17
C LEU A 175 -1.42 -9.36 -4.85
N LEU A 176 -0.38 -10.20 -4.84
CA LEU A 176 1.00 -9.74 -4.67
C LEU A 176 1.40 -8.72 -5.74
N ASP A 177 0.94 -8.91 -6.98
CA ASP A 177 1.22 -7.99 -8.07
C ASP A 177 0.61 -6.59 -7.85
N ARG A 178 -0.38 -6.45 -6.98
CA ARG A 178 -1.01 -5.17 -6.63
C ARG A 178 -0.22 -4.32 -5.63
N PHE A 179 0.73 -4.92 -4.92
CA PHE A 179 1.66 -4.13 -4.09
C PHE A 179 2.72 -3.48 -4.97
N ASP A 180 2.83 -2.16 -4.88
CA ASP A 180 3.81 -1.36 -5.62
C ASP A 180 5.18 -1.43 -4.97
N LEU A 181 5.18 -1.42 -3.64
CA LEU A 181 6.37 -1.44 -2.79
C LEU A 181 6.38 -2.72 -1.96
N ARG A 182 7.49 -3.44 -2.02
CA ARG A 182 7.76 -4.62 -1.18
C ARG A 182 9.04 -4.36 -0.42
N VAL A 183 8.94 -4.32 0.90
CA VAL A 183 10.04 -3.89 1.75
C VAL A 183 10.30 -4.97 2.79
N GLU A 184 11.55 -5.41 2.87
CA GLU A 184 12.02 -6.25 3.97
C GLU A 184 12.37 -5.37 5.17
N VAL A 185 11.80 -5.70 6.32
CA VAL A 185 12.03 -5.00 7.59
C VAL A 185 12.95 -5.88 8.43
N PRO A 186 14.23 -5.54 8.54
CA PRO A 186 15.18 -6.31 9.32
C PRO A 186 14.83 -6.29 10.81
N PRO A 187 15.25 -7.29 11.59
CA PRO A 187 15.14 -7.24 13.04
C PRO A 187 15.97 -6.08 13.60
N VAL A 188 15.45 -5.42 14.64
CA VAL A 188 16.18 -4.38 15.37
C VAL A 188 17.17 -5.05 16.33
N ALA A 189 18.45 -4.68 16.28
CA ALA A 189 19.42 -5.15 17.23
C ALA A 189 19.16 -4.55 18.62
N PHE A 190 19.41 -5.31 19.69
CA PHE A 190 19.21 -4.82 21.06
C PHE A 190 20.01 -3.56 21.35
N THR A 191 21.22 -3.48 20.81
CA THR A 191 22.10 -2.30 20.90
C THR A 191 21.50 -1.04 20.28
N ASP A 192 20.66 -1.20 19.26
CA ASP A 192 20.05 -0.07 18.56
C ASP A 192 18.84 0.51 19.34
N LEU A 193 18.25 -0.28 20.26
CA LEU A 193 17.14 0.19 21.09
C LEU A 193 17.58 1.21 22.16
N GLU A 194 18.85 1.19 22.55
CA GLU A 194 19.42 2.11 23.53
C GLU A 194 19.95 3.41 22.89
N LEU A 195 20.04 3.45 21.56
CA LEU A 195 20.51 4.63 20.85
C LEU A 195 19.47 5.75 20.89
N PRO A 196 19.92 7.01 21.00
CA PRO A 196 19.00 8.14 20.87
C PRO A 196 18.32 8.11 19.50
N ALA A 197 17.07 8.58 19.45
CA ALA A 197 16.32 8.64 18.20
C ALA A 197 17.12 9.44 17.15
N SER A 198 17.57 8.72 16.12
CA SER A 198 18.29 9.29 14.98
C SER A 198 17.40 9.28 13.75
N GLY A 199 17.60 10.24 12.86
CA GLY A 199 16.90 10.30 11.59
C GLY A 199 15.70 11.25 11.55
N ASP A 200 14.84 11.04 10.58
CA ASP A 200 13.73 11.94 10.31
C ASP A 200 12.55 11.72 11.26
N THR A 201 12.05 12.81 11.83
CA THR A 201 10.79 12.78 12.57
C THR A 201 9.61 12.62 11.64
N SER A 202 8.50 12.06 12.12
CA SER A 202 7.25 11.95 11.34
C SER A 202 6.79 13.30 10.78
N ALA A 203 6.99 14.39 11.51
CA ALA A 203 6.64 15.74 11.06
C ALA A 203 7.46 16.18 9.84
N ARG A 204 8.78 15.90 9.81
CA ARG A 204 9.64 16.22 8.66
C ARG A 204 9.25 15.40 7.43
N VAL A 205 8.98 14.11 7.62
CA VAL A 205 8.51 13.22 6.53
C VAL A 205 7.16 13.69 6.01
N ALA A 206 6.20 14.01 6.89
CA ALA A 206 4.89 14.54 6.50
C ALA A 206 4.99 15.84 5.68
N ALA A 207 5.92 16.73 6.03
CA ALA A 207 6.16 17.96 5.26
C ALA A 207 6.63 17.66 3.84
N ARG A 208 7.60 16.73 3.65
CA ARG A 208 8.05 16.31 2.31
C ARG A 208 6.94 15.62 1.51
N VAL A 209 6.16 14.77 2.18
CA VAL A 209 4.97 14.14 1.56
C VAL A 209 3.98 15.20 1.09
N ALA A 210 3.69 16.20 1.92
CA ALA A 210 2.77 17.29 1.55
C ALA A 210 3.28 18.08 0.34
N GLN A 211 4.58 18.38 0.27
CA GLN A 211 5.20 19.04 -0.89
C GLN A 211 5.05 18.21 -2.18
N ALA A 212 5.40 16.91 -2.11
CA ALA A 212 5.25 16.01 -3.26
C ALA A 212 3.78 15.89 -3.72
N ARG A 213 2.83 15.88 -2.78
CA ARG A 213 1.39 15.84 -3.08
C ARG A 213 0.89 17.15 -3.69
N ALA A 214 1.43 18.30 -3.29
CA ALA A 214 1.13 19.60 -3.92
C ALA A 214 1.59 19.61 -5.38
N LEU A 215 2.84 19.16 -5.67
CA LEU A 215 3.33 19.02 -7.05
C LEU A 215 2.44 18.11 -7.91
N GLN A 216 1.92 17.02 -7.34
CA GLN A 216 1.00 16.13 -8.04
C GLN A 216 -0.34 16.82 -8.32
N ALA A 217 -0.89 17.53 -7.34
CA ALA A 217 -2.15 18.25 -7.48
C ALA A 217 -2.06 19.33 -8.58
N ASP A 218 -0.98 20.11 -8.61
CA ASP A 218 -0.71 21.11 -9.64
C ASP A 218 -0.58 20.47 -11.03
N ARG A 219 0.13 19.34 -11.12
CA ARG A 219 0.34 18.58 -12.36
C ARG A 219 -0.96 18.05 -12.94
N PHE A 220 -1.83 17.50 -12.10
CA PHE A 220 -3.07 16.89 -12.58
C PHE A 220 -4.15 17.93 -12.89
N GLY A 221 -4.11 19.07 -12.24
CA GLY A 221 -5.08 20.14 -12.42
C GLY A 221 -6.48 19.83 -11.87
N PRO A 222 -7.36 20.81 -11.87
CA PRO A 222 -8.73 20.65 -11.40
C PRO A 222 -9.55 19.76 -12.36
N GLY A 223 -10.42 18.93 -11.79
CA GLY A 223 -11.34 18.07 -12.57
C GLY A 223 -10.77 16.73 -13.00
N THR A 224 -9.51 16.40 -12.69
CA THR A 224 -8.93 15.08 -12.94
C THR A 224 -9.35 14.07 -11.90
N ALA A 225 -9.57 12.81 -12.32
CA ALA A 225 -9.85 11.71 -11.41
C ALA A 225 -8.60 11.25 -10.61
N ALA A 226 -7.40 11.52 -11.15
CA ALA A 226 -6.14 11.20 -10.50
C ALA A 226 -5.89 12.13 -9.30
N ARG A 227 -5.59 11.53 -8.15
CA ARG A 227 -5.28 12.25 -6.90
C ARG A 227 -3.84 12.04 -6.42
N ALA A 228 -3.16 11.03 -6.98
CA ALA A 228 -1.77 10.69 -6.67
C ALA A 228 -1.12 9.97 -7.86
N ASN A 229 0.20 9.84 -7.84
CA ASN A 229 0.91 9.15 -8.92
C ASN A 229 0.49 7.69 -9.11
N ALA A 230 0.01 7.01 -8.08
CA ALA A 230 -0.55 5.66 -8.22
C ALA A 230 -1.78 5.60 -9.14
N ASP A 231 -2.48 6.72 -9.34
CA ASP A 231 -3.66 6.81 -10.21
C ASP A 231 -3.30 7.08 -11.69
N LEU A 232 -2.02 7.36 -12.03
CA LEU A 232 -1.59 7.65 -13.40
C LEU A 232 -1.81 6.44 -14.32
N THR A 233 -2.48 6.66 -15.45
CA THR A 233 -2.76 5.64 -16.47
C THR A 233 -2.69 6.25 -17.88
N GLY A 234 -2.48 5.39 -18.89
CA GLY A 234 -2.50 5.80 -20.30
C GLY A 234 -1.57 6.98 -20.59
N ASP A 235 -2.05 7.92 -21.38
CA ASP A 235 -1.29 9.09 -21.84
C ASP A 235 -0.71 9.93 -20.70
N ALA A 236 -1.42 10.03 -19.57
CA ALA A 236 -0.93 10.76 -18.39
C ALA A 236 0.30 10.06 -17.77
N LEU A 237 0.34 8.73 -17.76
CA LEU A 237 1.52 7.98 -17.31
C LEU A 237 2.69 8.21 -18.26
N ASP A 238 2.46 8.14 -19.55
CA ASP A 238 3.49 8.36 -20.58
C ASP A 238 4.04 9.80 -20.55
N LEU A 239 3.16 10.76 -20.30
CA LEU A 239 3.55 12.17 -20.21
C LEU A 239 4.40 12.47 -18.98
N TRP A 240 3.97 11.99 -17.79
CA TRP A 240 4.54 12.42 -16.52
C TRP A 240 5.59 11.48 -15.93
N ALA A 241 5.53 10.18 -16.26
CA ALA A 241 6.42 9.17 -15.69
C ALA A 241 7.43 8.59 -16.69
N ARG A 242 7.55 9.17 -17.88
CA ARG A 242 8.51 8.73 -18.89
C ARG A 242 9.95 8.97 -18.39
N PRO A 243 10.79 7.93 -18.31
CA PRO A 243 12.18 8.07 -17.89
C PRO A 243 13.04 8.76 -18.95
N ASP A 244 14.22 9.23 -18.54
CA ASP A 244 15.30 9.57 -19.45
C ASP A 244 15.78 8.34 -20.25
N ALA A 245 16.65 8.54 -21.25
CA ALA A 245 17.12 7.47 -22.13
C ALA A 245 17.83 6.35 -21.35
N ASP A 246 18.64 6.70 -20.35
CA ASP A 246 19.38 5.73 -19.52
C ASP A 246 18.42 4.95 -18.60
N GLY A 247 17.40 5.61 -18.06
CA GLY A 247 16.34 4.98 -17.29
C GLY A 247 15.52 4.03 -18.14
N GLN A 248 15.14 4.45 -19.35
CA GLN A 248 14.42 3.60 -20.31
C GLN A 248 15.20 2.32 -20.64
N ALA A 249 16.50 2.45 -20.92
CA ALA A 249 17.38 1.32 -21.19
C ALA A 249 17.52 0.39 -19.97
N LEU A 250 17.59 0.94 -18.75
CA LEU A 250 17.60 0.15 -17.53
C LEU A 250 16.30 -0.64 -17.37
N LEU A 251 15.14 0.03 -17.52
CA LEU A 251 13.83 -0.59 -17.34
C LEU A 251 13.58 -1.71 -18.36
N ALA A 252 13.95 -1.49 -19.63
CA ALA A 252 13.84 -2.52 -20.68
C ALA A 252 14.62 -3.79 -20.31
N ARG A 253 15.90 -3.65 -19.93
CA ARG A 253 16.75 -4.78 -19.50
C ARG A 253 16.18 -5.53 -18.30
N VAL A 254 15.64 -4.80 -17.31
CA VAL A 254 15.06 -5.41 -16.12
C VAL A 254 13.74 -6.12 -16.47
N ALA A 255 12.92 -5.50 -17.31
CA ALA A 255 11.67 -6.08 -17.76
C ALA A 255 11.88 -7.43 -18.47
N GLU A 256 12.85 -7.50 -19.38
CA GLU A 256 13.21 -8.74 -20.07
C GLU A 256 13.77 -9.79 -19.10
N ARG A 257 14.78 -9.40 -18.28
CA ARG A 257 15.47 -10.34 -17.39
C ARG A 257 14.57 -10.91 -16.29
N MET A 258 13.63 -10.13 -15.78
CA MET A 258 12.79 -10.48 -14.64
C MET A 258 11.35 -10.84 -15.05
N GLY A 259 11.03 -10.85 -16.34
CA GLY A 259 9.70 -11.18 -16.84
C GLY A 259 8.61 -10.25 -16.28
N LEU A 260 8.88 -8.94 -16.19
CA LEU A 260 7.89 -8.00 -15.67
C LEU A 260 6.63 -8.00 -16.53
N SER A 261 5.47 -8.17 -15.90
CA SER A 261 4.20 -7.95 -16.58
C SER A 261 4.04 -6.46 -16.98
N ALA A 262 3.18 -6.16 -17.97
CA ALA A 262 2.86 -4.77 -18.34
C ALA A 262 2.36 -3.96 -17.12
N ARG A 263 1.59 -4.59 -16.23
CA ARG A 263 1.16 -3.97 -14.96
C ARG A 263 2.35 -3.66 -14.06
N GLY A 264 3.28 -4.61 -13.92
CA GLY A 264 4.51 -4.44 -13.14
C GLY A 264 5.37 -3.29 -13.66
N TYR A 265 5.51 -3.18 -14.98
CA TYR A 265 6.20 -2.10 -15.68
C TYR A 265 5.59 -0.72 -15.34
N HIS A 266 4.27 -0.55 -15.49
CA HIS A 266 3.58 0.71 -15.17
C HIS A 266 3.66 1.08 -13.69
N ARG A 267 3.65 0.09 -12.78
CA ARG A 267 3.83 0.34 -11.34
C ARG A 267 5.20 0.88 -11.01
N VAL A 268 6.26 0.32 -11.62
CA VAL A 268 7.63 0.85 -11.46
C VAL A 268 7.69 2.31 -11.91
N LEU A 269 7.08 2.67 -13.03
CA LEU A 269 7.03 4.06 -13.52
C LEU A 269 6.34 5.01 -12.54
N ARG A 270 5.19 4.60 -12.00
CA ARG A 270 4.45 5.41 -10.99
C ARG A 270 5.26 5.65 -9.72
N VAL A 271 5.93 4.60 -9.23
CA VAL A 271 6.83 4.72 -8.06
C VAL A 271 8.02 5.61 -8.38
N ALA A 272 8.66 5.44 -9.54
CA ALA A 272 9.78 6.28 -9.97
C ALA A 272 9.39 7.76 -10.08
N ARG A 273 8.18 8.05 -10.59
CA ARG A 273 7.65 9.43 -10.61
C ARG A 273 7.50 10.00 -9.21
N THR A 274 7.02 9.21 -8.26
CA THR A 274 6.89 9.65 -6.86
C THR A 274 8.24 9.92 -6.21
N ILE A 275 9.24 9.06 -6.47
CA ILE A 275 10.60 9.27 -5.98
C ILE A 275 11.18 10.56 -6.57
N ALA A 276 10.95 10.81 -7.87
CA ALA A 276 11.38 12.05 -8.50
C ALA A 276 10.69 13.29 -7.92
N ASP A 277 9.38 13.22 -7.60
CA ASP A 277 8.67 14.32 -6.91
C ASP A 277 9.26 14.61 -5.52
N LEU A 278 9.55 13.56 -4.75
CA LEU A 278 10.19 13.70 -3.43
C LEU A 278 11.62 14.28 -3.53
N ALA A 279 12.32 14.01 -4.64
CA ALA A 279 13.63 14.58 -4.93
C ALA A 279 13.58 16.00 -5.54
N GLY A 280 12.36 16.55 -5.77
CA GLY A 280 12.20 17.85 -6.45
C GLY A 280 12.61 17.83 -7.92
N SER A 281 12.65 16.65 -8.56
CA SER A 281 13.05 16.50 -9.96
C SER A 281 11.84 16.59 -10.90
N GLU A 282 11.91 17.45 -11.90
CA GLU A 282 10.88 17.55 -12.94
C GLU A 282 10.78 16.27 -13.79
N ARG A 283 11.91 15.59 -14.01
CA ARG A 283 12.01 14.41 -14.86
C ARG A 283 12.29 13.17 -14.05
N VAL A 284 11.79 12.03 -14.53
CA VAL A 284 12.17 10.72 -13.99
C VAL A 284 13.53 10.33 -14.58
N LEU A 285 14.55 10.32 -13.73
CA LEU A 285 15.92 9.98 -14.10
C LEU A 285 16.23 8.53 -13.71
N ARG A 286 17.31 7.98 -14.30
CA ARG A 286 17.78 6.62 -14.02
C ARG A 286 17.89 6.27 -12.51
N PRO A 287 18.41 7.13 -11.59
CA PRO A 287 18.45 6.80 -10.16
C PRO A 287 17.07 6.55 -9.56
N HIS A 288 16.06 7.37 -9.88
CA HIS A 288 14.69 7.21 -9.39
C HIS A 288 14.09 5.88 -9.82
N LEU A 289 14.41 5.48 -11.06
CA LEU A 289 13.93 4.22 -11.61
C LEU A 289 14.65 3.02 -10.97
N ALA A 290 15.97 3.12 -10.73
CA ALA A 290 16.74 2.06 -10.08
C ALA A 290 16.20 1.78 -8.66
N GLU A 291 15.89 2.83 -7.91
CA GLU A 291 15.27 2.71 -6.59
C GLU A 291 13.88 2.07 -6.67
N ALA A 292 13.02 2.54 -7.59
CA ALA A 292 11.68 1.98 -7.79
C ALA A 292 11.70 0.48 -8.14
N ILE A 293 12.64 0.06 -8.97
CA ILE A 293 12.89 -1.34 -9.32
C ILE A 293 13.26 -2.14 -8.07
N GLY A 294 14.12 -1.59 -7.19
CA GLY A 294 14.54 -2.23 -5.96
C GLY A 294 13.36 -2.64 -5.07
N TYR A 295 12.35 -1.81 -4.96
CA TYR A 295 11.13 -2.14 -4.19
C TYR A 295 10.28 -3.24 -4.83
N ARG A 296 10.43 -3.50 -6.11
CA ARG A 296 9.69 -4.57 -6.80
C ARG A 296 10.39 -5.92 -6.70
N LEU A 297 11.71 -5.91 -6.62
CA LEU A 297 12.59 -7.08 -6.74
C LEU A 297 13.04 -7.65 -5.38
N SER A 298 12.40 -7.29 -4.25
CA SER A 298 12.80 -7.78 -2.93
C SER A 298 13.01 -9.31 -2.93
N PRO A 299 14.24 -9.80 -2.70
CA PRO A 299 14.64 -11.20 -2.98
C PRO A 299 13.84 -12.25 -2.19
N GLY A 300 13.37 -11.90 -0.98
CA GLY A 300 12.60 -12.82 -0.14
C GLY A 300 11.17 -13.09 -0.61
N LEU A 301 10.68 -12.39 -1.64
CA LEU A 301 9.30 -12.46 -2.14
C LEU A 301 9.22 -12.95 -3.59
N ILE A 302 10.35 -13.13 -4.26
CA ILE A 302 10.39 -13.64 -5.63
C ILE A 302 10.47 -15.18 -5.54
N LYS A 303 9.47 -15.85 -6.10
CA LYS A 303 9.63 -17.26 -6.44
C LYS A 303 10.82 -17.33 -7.40
N SER A 304 11.88 -18.02 -7.00
CA SER A 304 12.86 -18.55 -7.94
C SER A 304 12.07 -19.47 -8.90
N GLY A 305 11.79 -18.94 -10.11
CA GLY A 305 11.17 -19.69 -11.19
C GLY A 305 12.11 -20.76 -11.71
#